data_45938c0bfc8e2e3ed0c91497ab04d040
#
_entry.id   45938c0bfc8e2e3ed0c91497ab04d040
#
_cell.length_a   1.000
_cell.length_b   1.000
_cell.length_c   1.000
_cell.angle_alpha   90.00
_cell.angle_beta   90.00
_cell.angle_gamma   90.00
#
_symmetry.space_group_name_H-M   'P 1'
#
loop_
_entity.id
_entity.type
_entity.pdbx_description
1 polymer ?
#
loop_
_entity_poly.entity_id
_entity_poly.type
_entity_poly.pdbx_seq_one_letter_code
_entity_poly.pdbx_strand_id
1 'polypeptide(L)'
;MKKYIFLSLIIFIVLGTKAQRGGHFIFGTTIGTGIALSTPESTPFTWSLLEYYSIGRRFSAGIGTGLSFYEKTLIPLFVTAKFTLLPPRKFTPYLECGAGYSFAPDPNANGGFYLNPSVGLQYTLLKNKKIFLALGYELQKLERLKNYENSLFRAEFAEKLRHHSISIKVGFLF
;
A
#
# COMPACT_ATOMS: atom_id res chain seq x y z
N MET A 1 -14.12 -21.75 -3.45
CA MET A 1 -13.54 -20.41 -3.66
C MET A 1 -12.21 -20.22 -2.89
N LYS A 2 -12.10 -20.49 -1.58
CA LYS A 2 -10.85 -20.31 -0.79
C LYS A 2 -9.62 -21.05 -1.34
N LYS A 3 -9.79 -22.24 -1.92
CA LYS A 3 -8.68 -23.05 -2.51
C LYS A 3 -8.03 -22.40 -3.73
N TYR A 4 -8.79 -21.70 -4.57
CA TYR A 4 -8.27 -21.03 -5.77
C TYR A 4 -7.51 -19.74 -5.44
N ILE A 5 -7.91 -19.04 -4.37
CA ILE A 5 -7.20 -17.84 -3.86
C ILE A 5 -5.81 -18.26 -3.35
N PHE A 6 -5.73 -19.37 -2.62
CA PHE A 6 -4.45 -19.88 -2.10
C PHE A 6 -3.54 -20.38 -3.24
N LEU A 7 -4.11 -21.02 -4.24
CA LEU A 7 -3.38 -21.47 -5.43
C LEU A 7 -2.85 -20.30 -6.26
N SER A 8 -3.65 -19.23 -6.47
CA SER A 8 -3.21 -18.04 -7.17
C SER A 8 -2.10 -17.30 -6.42
N LEU A 9 -2.16 -17.24 -5.10
CA LEU A 9 -1.12 -16.65 -4.26
C LEU A 9 0.21 -17.41 -4.39
N ILE A 10 0.17 -18.75 -4.40
CA ILE A 10 1.36 -19.60 -4.59
C ILE A 10 1.95 -19.41 -5.99
N ILE A 11 1.11 -19.31 -7.03
CA ILE A 11 1.56 -19.07 -8.41
C ILE A 11 2.25 -17.71 -8.51
N PHE A 12 1.73 -16.66 -7.86
CA PHE A 12 2.35 -15.34 -7.81
C PHE A 12 3.74 -15.37 -7.15
N ILE A 13 3.88 -16.09 -6.03
CA ILE A 13 5.16 -16.26 -5.33
C ILE A 13 6.17 -17.01 -6.20
N VAL A 14 5.74 -18.06 -6.89
CA VAL A 14 6.62 -18.89 -7.75
C VAL A 14 7.05 -18.14 -9.01
N LEU A 15 6.19 -17.31 -9.60
CA LEU A 15 6.54 -16.47 -10.75
C LEU A 15 7.55 -15.38 -10.37
N GLY A 16 7.42 -14.80 -9.16
CA GLY A 16 8.35 -13.80 -8.64
C GLY A 16 9.79 -14.31 -8.50
N THR A 17 9.99 -15.59 -8.16
CA THR A 17 11.33 -16.17 -7.96
C THR A 17 12.14 -16.36 -9.25
N LYS A 18 11.50 -16.46 -10.41
CA LYS A 18 12.18 -16.56 -11.71
C LYS A 18 12.51 -15.21 -12.36
N ALA A 19 11.83 -14.14 -11.96
CA ALA A 19 12.05 -12.78 -12.48
C ALA A 19 13.39 -12.16 -12.03
N GLN A 20 14.01 -12.71 -10.97
CA GLN A 20 15.28 -12.18 -10.41
C GLN A 20 16.52 -12.32 -11.32
N ARG A 21 16.43 -13.01 -12.45
CA ARG A 21 17.59 -13.21 -13.34
C ARG A 21 17.89 -12.07 -14.32
N GLY A 22 17.06 -11.07 -14.40
CA GLY A 22 17.23 -9.95 -15.34
C GLY A 22 17.17 -8.59 -14.66
N GLY A 23 18.03 -8.27 -13.73
CA GLY A 23 18.48 -6.95 -13.21
C GLY A 23 17.52 -5.75 -13.08
N HIS A 24 16.26 -5.85 -13.48
CA HIS A 24 15.32 -4.72 -13.54
C HIS A 24 14.18 -4.79 -12.51
N PHE A 25 13.90 -5.95 -11.93
CA PHE A 25 12.85 -6.13 -10.93
C PHE A 25 13.42 -6.06 -9.52
N ILE A 26 12.75 -5.32 -8.66
CA ILE A 26 13.08 -5.13 -7.25
C ILE A 26 11.81 -5.40 -6.45
N PHE A 27 11.88 -6.39 -5.56
CA PHE A 27 10.79 -6.72 -4.64
C PHE A 27 11.00 -6.01 -3.31
N GLY A 28 9.92 -5.74 -2.62
CA GLY A 28 10.01 -5.11 -1.31
C GLY A 28 8.82 -5.42 -0.43
N THR A 29 9.04 -5.18 0.85
CA THR A 29 7.99 -5.19 1.86
C THR A 29 8.09 -3.94 2.71
N THR A 30 6.96 -3.43 3.16
CA THR A 30 6.89 -2.23 3.99
C THR A 30 5.87 -2.40 5.08
N ILE A 31 6.20 -1.88 6.25
CA ILE A 31 5.31 -1.70 7.38
C ILE A 31 5.17 -0.21 7.62
N GLY A 32 3.96 0.25 7.86
CA GLY A 32 3.66 1.65 8.08
C GLY A 32 2.62 1.87 9.15
N THR A 33 2.66 3.06 9.69
CA THR A 33 1.63 3.61 10.57
C THR A 33 1.39 5.07 10.20
N GLY A 34 0.39 5.70 10.77
CA GLY A 34 0.10 7.09 10.49
C GLY A 34 -0.61 7.80 11.63
N ILE A 35 -0.63 9.12 11.52
CA ILE A 35 -1.40 10.00 12.41
C ILE A 35 -2.63 10.45 11.62
N ALA A 36 -3.82 10.17 12.16
CA ALA A 36 -5.07 10.57 11.53
C ALA A 36 -5.20 12.10 11.49
N LEU A 37 -5.63 12.61 10.34
CA LEU A 37 -5.94 14.03 10.12
C LEU A 37 -7.45 14.27 9.93
N SER A 38 -8.25 13.22 9.92
CA SER A 38 -9.70 13.27 9.70
C SER A 38 -10.45 12.55 10.80
N THR A 39 -11.70 12.91 11.00
CA THR A 39 -12.66 12.20 11.86
C THR A 39 -13.43 11.17 11.02
N PRO A 40 -13.67 9.94 11.53
CA PRO A 40 -13.19 9.39 12.81
C PRO A 40 -11.67 9.19 12.82
N GLU A 41 -11.05 9.44 13.98
CA GLU A 41 -9.61 9.22 14.15
C GLU A 41 -9.31 7.73 14.10
N SER A 42 -8.66 7.30 13.03
CA SER A 42 -8.18 5.94 12.88
C SER A 42 -6.70 5.98 12.53
N THR A 43 -5.88 5.51 13.46
CA THR A 43 -4.44 5.37 13.22
C THR A 43 -4.22 4.10 12.38
N PRO A 44 -3.86 4.23 11.10
CA PRO A 44 -3.69 3.07 10.25
C PRO A 44 -2.45 2.28 10.66
N PHE A 45 -2.57 0.96 10.63
CA PHE A 45 -1.42 0.07 10.53
C PHE A 45 -1.46 -0.56 9.14
N THR A 46 -0.37 -0.45 8.40
CA THR A 46 -0.29 -0.94 7.03
C THR A 46 0.87 -1.89 6.85
N TRP A 47 0.63 -2.96 6.13
CA TRP A 47 1.67 -3.86 5.64
C TRP A 47 1.48 -4.04 4.14
N SER A 48 2.54 -3.82 3.35
CA SER A 48 2.43 -3.91 1.89
C SER A 48 3.60 -4.67 1.28
N LEU A 49 3.31 -5.34 0.19
CA LEU A 49 4.27 -5.95 -0.72
C LEU A 49 4.35 -5.08 -1.97
N LEU A 50 5.55 -4.88 -2.45
CA LEU A 50 5.87 -3.98 -3.56
C LEU A 50 6.72 -4.73 -4.58
N GLU A 51 6.45 -4.48 -5.84
CA GLU A 51 7.29 -4.90 -6.94
C GLU A 51 7.55 -3.70 -7.83
N TYR A 52 8.83 -3.40 -8.08
CA TYR A 52 9.24 -2.30 -8.94
C TYR A 52 9.99 -2.82 -10.15
N TYR A 53 9.73 -2.19 -11.27
CA TYR A 53 10.53 -2.30 -12.48
C TYR A 53 11.31 -1.00 -12.70
N SER A 54 12.65 -1.10 -12.79
CA SER A 54 13.51 0.05 -13.02
C SER A 54 13.53 0.41 -14.50
N ILE A 55 12.98 1.58 -14.85
CA ILE A 55 12.91 2.10 -16.24
C ILE A 55 14.16 2.92 -16.58
N GLY A 56 15.10 3.00 -15.68
CA GLY A 56 16.33 3.75 -15.87
C GLY A 56 17.08 3.92 -14.57
N ARG A 57 18.01 4.87 -14.53
CA ARG A 57 18.86 5.08 -13.35
C ARG A 57 18.11 5.74 -12.17
N ARG A 58 17.03 6.46 -12.44
CA ARG A 58 16.33 7.28 -11.42
C ARG A 58 14.85 6.99 -11.31
N PHE A 59 14.24 6.40 -12.31
CA PHE A 59 12.82 6.17 -12.35
C PHE A 59 12.50 4.67 -12.26
N SER A 60 11.55 4.34 -11.42
CA SER A 60 10.99 2.99 -11.29
C SER A 60 9.47 3.10 -11.21
N ALA A 61 8.79 2.22 -11.91
CA ALA A 61 7.35 2.04 -11.77
C ALA A 61 7.09 0.66 -11.18
N GLY A 62 5.99 0.52 -10.46
CA GLY A 62 5.70 -0.73 -9.79
C GLY A 62 4.24 -0.94 -9.48
N ILE A 63 3.97 -2.07 -8.88
CA ILE A 63 2.68 -2.43 -8.31
C ILE A 63 2.84 -2.77 -6.84
N GLY A 64 1.80 -2.58 -6.07
CA GLY A 64 1.78 -2.93 -4.67
C GLY A 64 0.42 -3.45 -4.24
N THR A 65 0.46 -4.33 -3.25
CA THR A 65 -0.72 -4.81 -2.54
C THR A 65 -0.39 -5.02 -1.08
N GLY A 66 -1.39 -5.15 -0.23
CA GLY A 66 -1.13 -5.35 1.19
C GLY A 66 -2.39 -5.41 2.03
N LEU A 67 -2.21 -5.13 3.30
CA LEU A 67 -3.26 -5.03 4.30
C LEU A 67 -3.16 -3.67 4.98
N SER A 68 -4.28 -2.98 5.06
CA SER A 68 -4.41 -1.71 5.76
C SER A 68 -5.49 -1.87 6.81
N PHE A 69 -5.10 -1.72 8.07
CA PHE A 69 -5.98 -1.83 9.22
C PHE A 69 -6.37 -0.42 9.66
N TYR A 70 -7.55 -0.02 9.26
CA TYR A 70 -8.27 1.15 9.76
C TYR A 70 -9.36 0.66 10.73
N GLU A 71 -10.54 1.29 10.75
CA GLU A 71 -11.72 0.73 11.42
C GLU A 71 -12.15 -0.61 10.82
N LYS A 72 -11.86 -0.80 9.53
CA LYS A 72 -12.07 -2.03 8.76
C LYS A 72 -10.78 -2.42 8.07
N THR A 73 -10.61 -3.71 7.87
CA THR A 73 -9.47 -4.22 7.09
C THR A 73 -9.71 -3.94 5.61
N LEU A 74 -8.73 -3.35 4.97
CA LEU A 74 -8.71 -3.05 3.54
C LEU A 74 -7.53 -3.72 2.87
N ILE A 75 -7.73 -4.13 1.64
CA ILE A 75 -6.71 -4.72 0.77
C ILE A 75 -6.45 -3.74 -0.37
N PRO A 76 -5.45 -2.84 -0.25
CA PRO A 76 -5.07 -1.94 -1.33
C PRO A 76 -4.40 -2.71 -2.47
N LEU A 77 -4.79 -2.37 -3.69
CA LEU A 77 -4.10 -2.72 -4.93
C LEU A 77 -3.80 -1.42 -5.67
N PHE A 78 -2.53 -1.13 -5.88
CA PHE A 78 -2.10 0.16 -6.41
C PHE A 78 -0.91 0.04 -7.35
N VAL A 79 -0.81 0.99 -8.26
CA VAL A 79 0.40 1.26 -9.03
C VAL A 79 1.23 2.30 -8.30
N THR A 80 2.53 2.22 -8.42
CA THR A 80 3.44 3.18 -7.79
C THR A 80 4.50 3.65 -8.77
N ALA A 81 4.86 4.92 -8.65
CA ALA A 81 5.96 5.53 -9.37
C ALA A 81 6.97 6.09 -8.36
N LYS A 82 8.23 5.72 -8.51
CA LYS A 82 9.33 6.12 -7.64
C LYS A 82 10.41 6.83 -8.45
N PHE A 83 10.78 8.01 -7.98
CA PHE A 83 11.83 8.83 -8.57
C PHE A 83 12.93 9.11 -7.55
N THR A 84 14.17 8.68 -7.84
CA THR A 84 15.34 8.98 -7.01
C THR A 84 15.90 10.35 -7.38
N LEU A 85 15.99 11.25 -6.40
CA LEU A 85 16.42 12.63 -6.59
C LEU A 85 17.91 12.73 -6.97
N LEU A 86 18.71 11.80 -6.43
CA LEU A 86 20.14 11.72 -6.69
C LEU A 86 20.48 10.38 -7.38
N PRO A 87 21.62 10.31 -8.10
CA PRO A 87 22.13 9.02 -8.56
C PRO A 87 22.24 8.04 -7.38
N PRO A 88 21.97 6.75 -7.60
CA PRO A 88 22.03 5.74 -6.55
C PRO A 88 23.37 5.75 -5.82
N ARG A 89 23.32 6.03 -4.52
CA ARG A 89 24.46 6.04 -3.59
C ARG A 89 24.10 5.24 -2.34
N LYS A 90 24.97 5.27 -1.34
CA LYS A 90 24.71 4.64 -0.04
C LYS A 90 23.43 5.19 0.60
N PHE A 91 23.24 6.51 0.54
CA PHE A 91 21.99 7.21 0.90
C PHE A 91 21.38 7.84 -0.35
N THR A 92 20.15 7.52 -0.64
CA THR A 92 19.46 8.01 -1.84
C THR A 92 18.07 8.52 -1.49
N PRO A 93 17.85 9.84 -1.49
CA PRO A 93 16.53 10.41 -1.31
C PRO A 93 15.67 10.14 -2.54
N TYR A 94 14.38 9.93 -2.32
CA TYR A 94 13.42 9.63 -3.38
C TYR A 94 12.05 10.23 -3.10
N LEU A 95 11.28 10.40 -4.17
CA LEU A 95 9.86 10.67 -4.17
C LEU A 95 9.13 9.44 -4.67
N GLU A 96 8.00 9.15 -4.10
CA GLU A 96 7.15 8.03 -4.52
C GLU A 96 5.68 8.44 -4.43
N CYS A 97 4.89 7.98 -5.39
CA CYS A 97 3.45 8.17 -5.37
C CYS A 97 2.77 6.86 -5.77
N GLY A 98 1.96 6.33 -4.86
CA GLY A 98 1.10 5.18 -5.12
C GLY A 98 -0.34 5.64 -5.30
N ALA A 99 -1.03 5.08 -6.29
CA ALA A 99 -2.45 5.33 -6.53
C ALA A 99 -3.17 4.04 -6.95
N GLY A 100 -4.38 3.82 -6.44
CA GLY A 100 -5.11 2.60 -6.72
C GLY A 100 -6.47 2.52 -6.06
N TYR A 101 -6.88 1.31 -5.77
CA TYR A 101 -8.16 1.00 -5.16
C TYR A 101 -7.96 0.00 -4.02
N SER A 102 -8.62 0.21 -2.91
CA SER A 102 -8.65 -0.73 -1.78
C SER A 102 -9.95 -1.50 -1.76
N PHE A 103 -9.86 -2.79 -1.60
CA PHE A 103 -11.00 -3.69 -1.47
C PHE A 103 -11.27 -3.96 0.02
N ALA A 104 -12.54 -3.98 0.40
CA ALA A 104 -12.96 -4.38 1.74
C ALA A 104 -13.44 -5.84 1.68
N PRO A 105 -12.88 -6.77 2.47
CA PRO A 105 -13.37 -8.14 2.55
C PRO A 105 -14.65 -8.29 3.39
N ASP A 106 -15.03 -7.24 4.13
CA ASP A 106 -16.25 -7.21 4.96
C ASP A 106 -17.49 -6.97 4.08
N PRO A 107 -18.56 -7.78 4.19
CA PRO A 107 -19.81 -7.59 3.46
C PRO A 107 -20.49 -6.24 3.69
N ASN A 108 -20.24 -5.62 4.85
CA ASN A 108 -20.84 -4.34 5.27
C ASN A 108 -19.90 -3.14 4.96
N ALA A 109 -18.86 -3.34 4.17
CA ALA A 109 -17.95 -2.28 3.79
C ALA A 109 -17.57 -2.43 2.31
N ASN A 110 -17.59 -1.32 1.60
CA ASN A 110 -17.04 -1.21 0.25
C ASN A 110 -15.71 -0.48 0.32
N GLY A 111 -14.77 -0.95 -0.47
CA GLY A 111 -13.50 -0.29 -0.63
C GLY A 111 -13.63 1.04 -1.39
N GLY A 112 -12.49 1.68 -1.65
CA GLY A 112 -12.48 2.93 -2.36
C GLY A 112 -11.10 3.34 -2.83
N PHE A 113 -11.02 4.56 -3.33
CA PHE A 113 -9.80 5.13 -3.88
C PHE A 113 -8.69 5.22 -2.82
N TYR A 114 -7.49 4.83 -3.21
CA TYR A 114 -6.26 4.89 -2.44
C TYR A 114 -5.24 5.79 -3.13
N LEU A 115 -4.60 6.69 -2.36
CA LEU A 115 -3.53 7.56 -2.84
C LEU A 115 -2.49 7.74 -1.72
N ASN A 116 -1.21 7.60 -2.07
CA ASN A 116 -0.13 7.74 -1.10
C ASN A 116 1.12 8.38 -1.73
N PRO A 117 1.18 9.72 -1.85
CA PRO A 117 2.42 10.43 -2.12
C PRO A 117 3.34 10.42 -0.89
N SER A 118 4.62 10.21 -1.11
CA SER A 118 5.63 10.13 -0.04
C SER A 118 7.00 10.61 -0.49
N VAL A 119 7.78 11.07 0.46
CA VAL A 119 9.21 11.35 0.34
C VAL A 119 9.95 10.41 1.26
N GLY A 120 11.05 9.85 0.81
CA GLY A 120 11.80 8.89 1.60
C GLY A 120 13.30 8.95 1.38
N LEU A 121 13.99 8.26 2.27
CA LEU A 121 15.41 8.04 2.22
C LEU A 121 15.68 6.53 2.17
N GLN A 122 16.43 6.11 1.18
CA GLN A 122 16.81 4.74 0.97
C GLN A 122 18.29 4.56 1.30
N TYR A 123 18.61 3.54 2.09
CA TYR A 123 19.97 3.15 2.45
C TYR A 123 20.32 1.82 1.81
N THR A 124 21.39 1.79 1.04
CA THR A 124 21.89 0.58 0.38
C THR A 124 22.81 -0.20 1.35
N LEU A 125 22.35 -1.38 1.77
CA LEU A 125 23.12 -2.29 2.63
C LEU A 125 24.11 -3.12 1.82
N LEU A 126 23.62 -3.75 0.75
CA LEU A 126 24.36 -4.61 -0.17
C LEU A 126 23.90 -4.29 -1.60
N LYS A 127 24.61 -4.82 -2.63
CA LYS A 127 24.29 -4.53 -4.05
C LYS A 127 22.79 -4.55 -4.38
N ASN A 128 22.01 -5.47 -3.79
CA ASN A 128 20.60 -5.65 -4.11
C ASN A 128 19.67 -5.45 -2.88
N LYS A 129 20.22 -5.17 -1.69
CA LYS A 129 19.43 -5.05 -0.47
C LYS A 129 19.44 -3.61 0.03
N LYS A 130 18.26 -3.03 0.21
CA LYS A 130 18.11 -1.65 0.64
C LYS A 130 17.04 -1.57 1.73
N ILE A 131 17.29 -0.73 2.73
CA ILE A 131 16.27 -0.32 3.71
C ILE A 131 15.82 1.07 3.33
N PHE A 132 14.57 1.39 3.58
CA PHE A 132 14.08 2.74 3.37
C PHE A 132 13.15 3.18 4.50
N LEU A 133 13.15 4.49 4.72
CA LEU A 133 12.21 5.20 5.56
C LEU A 133 11.48 6.22 4.67
N ALA A 134 10.18 6.27 4.78
CA ALA A 134 9.36 7.23 4.04
C ALA A 134 8.36 7.93 4.96
N LEU A 135 8.15 9.21 4.69
CA LEU A 135 7.11 10.04 5.26
C LEU A 135 6.17 10.44 4.12
N GLY A 136 4.89 10.25 4.31
CA GLY A 136 3.91 10.52 3.26
C GLY A 136 2.57 10.97 3.78
N TYR A 137 1.71 11.27 2.83
CA TYR A 137 0.30 11.49 3.07
C TYR A 137 -0.48 10.32 2.50
N GLU A 138 -1.45 9.81 3.23
CA GLU A 138 -2.28 8.71 2.78
C GLU A 138 -3.74 9.13 2.77
N LEU A 139 -4.37 8.97 1.61
CA LEU A 139 -5.80 9.15 1.41
C LEU A 139 -6.42 7.79 1.12
N GLN A 140 -7.30 7.36 2.01
CA GLN A 140 -8.07 6.14 1.86
C GLN A 140 -9.57 6.45 1.91
N LYS A 141 -10.28 6.14 0.83
CA LYS A 141 -11.73 6.19 0.80
C LYS A 141 -12.29 4.80 1.09
N LEU A 142 -13.37 4.76 1.83
CA LEU A 142 -14.17 3.56 2.06
C LEU A 142 -15.64 3.93 2.26
N GLU A 143 -16.53 2.99 2.00
CA GLU A 143 -17.95 3.11 2.29
C GLU A 143 -18.32 2.04 3.32
N ARG A 144 -19.06 2.44 4.33
CA ARG A 144 -19.57 1.55 5.40
C ARG A 144 -21.09 1.56 5.38
N LEU A 145 -21.69 0.36 5.38
CA LEU A 145 -23.12 0.20 5.55
C LEU A 145 -23.43 0.24 7.06
N LYS A 146 -24.20 1.24 7.46
CA LYS A 146 -24.79 1.31 8.81
C LYS A 146 -26.24 0.86 8.75
N ASN A 147 -26.56 -0.19 9.49
CA ASN A 147 -27.94 -0.61 9.72
C ASN A 147 -28.46 0.10 10.97
N TYR A 148 -29.48 0.89 10.79
CA TYR A 148 -30.25 1.46 11.91
C TYR A 148 -31.52 0.64 12.06
N GLU A 149 -31.58 -0.16 13.13
CA GLU A 149 -32.72 -0.99 13.43
C GLU A 149 -33.44 -0.40 14.66
N ASN A 150 -34.61 0.19 14.41
CA ASN A 150 -35.49 0.60 15.47
C ASN A 150 -36.79 -0.23 15.35
N SER A 151 -37.53 -0.43 16.43
CA SER A 151 -38.74 -1.27 16.49
C SER A 151 -39.81 -0.96 15.41
N LEU A 152 -39.70 0.18 14.70
CA LEU A 152 -40.63 0.64 13.65
C LEU A 152 -40.00 0.83 12.27
N PHE A 153 -38.67 0.94 12.17
CA PHE A 153 -37.99 1.21 10.91
C PHE A 153 -36.63 0.48 10.82
N ARG A 154 -36.37 -0.16 9.68
CA ARG A 154 -35.07 -0.64 9.30
C ARG A 154 -34.56 0.26 8.17
N ALA A 155 -33.54 1.05 8.44
CA ALA A 155 -32.91 1.90 7.44
C ALA A 155 -31.45 1.52 7.27
N GLU A 156 -31.03 1.32 6.03
CA GLU A 156 -29.66 1.01 5.66
C GLU A 156 -29.06 2.25 4.99
N PHE A 157 -27.96 2.77 5.56
CA PHE A 157 -27.28 3.96 5.05
C PHE A 157 -25.86 3.61 4.65
N ALA A 158 -25.46 3.99 3.45
CA ALA A 158 -24.08 3.95 3.00
C ALA A 158 -23.36 5.21 3.49
N GLU A 159 -22.51 5.09 4.50
CA GLU A 159 -21.66 6.17 5.00
C GLU A 159 -20.34 6.18 4.23
N LYS A 160 -20.07 7.30 3.54
CA LYS A 160 -18.82 7.52 2.81
C LYS A 160 -17.78 8.12 3.73
N LEU A 161 -16.74 7.37 4.03
CA LEU A 161 -15.64 7.80 4.88
C LEU A 161 -14.40 8.14 4.02
N ARG A 162 -13.68 9.17 4.46
CA ARG A 162 -12.42 9.59 3.87
C ARG A 162 -11.39 9.69 4.98
N HIS A 163 -10.49 8.75 5.02
CA HIS A 163 -9.39 8.78 5.97
C HIS A 163 -8.20 9.51 5.33
N HIS A 164 -7.75 10.53 6.03
CA HIS A 164 -6.57 11.30 5.71
C HIS A 164 -5.57 11.08 6.85
N SER A 165 -4.35 10.69 6.53
CA SER A 165 -3.31 10.49 7.54
C SER A 165 -1.94 10.91 7.03
N ILE A 166 -1.09 11.37 7.94
CA ILE A 166 0.35 11.45 7.71
C ILE A 166 0.92 10.07 8.01
N SER A 167 1.49 9.42 7.01
CA SER A 167 2.01 8.07 7.12
C SER A 167 3.52 8.05 7.28
N ILE A 168 4.01 7.17 8.13
CA ILE A 168 5.42 6.83 8.30
C ILE A 168 5.57 5.36 7.91
N LYS A 169 6.49 5.08 6.98
CA LYS A 169 6.72 3.73 6.46
C LYS A 169 8.20 3.35 6.55
N VAL A 170 8.44 2.15 6.98
CA VAL A 170 9.77 1.51 6.94
C VAL A 170 9.67 0.27 6.07
N GLY A 171 10.64 0.06 5.22
CA GLY A 171 10.60 -1.10 4.34
C GLY A 171 11.98 -1.60 3.93
N PHE A 172 11.93 -2.75 3.30
CA PHE A 172 13.10 -3.47 2.82
C PHE A 172 12.88 -3.83 1.35
N LEU A 173 13.92 -3.60 0.53
CA LEU A 173 13.96 -3.95 -0.89
C LEU A 173 15.07 -4.99 -1.12
N PHE A 174 14.78 -5.98 -1.97
CA PHE A 174 15.68 -7.10 -2.27
C PHE A 174 15.58 -7.55 -3.73
#